data_0b01a335bdaf902403d0d77589581523
#
_entry.id   0b01a335bdaf902403d0d77589581523
#
_cell.length_a   1.000
_cell.length_b   1.000
_cell.length_c   1.000
_cell.angle_alpha   90.00
_cell.angle_beta   90.00
_cell.angle_gamma   90.00
#
_symmetry.space_group_name_H-M   'P 1'
#
loop_
_entity.id
_entity.type
_entity.pdbx_description
1 polymer ?
#
loop_
_entity_poly.entity_id
_entity_poly.type
_entity_poly.pdbx_seq_one_letter_code
_entity_poly.pdbx_strand_id
1 'polypeptide(L)'
;MTETESLSFIVDARDEGDGVQIDVTGPGGKSRIYLLEGRESRHYFEFFRRLHQDFGTRLPHFFVDRRDFSDTPSSWQPLLTDNVSPKILAGYGDPAVLKTDSGYYLLATSNDAPDAFPILHSEDLIHWEHKSFVFPEGRQPEWTATGTNVGDFWAPEMAKAGGEYWVAYTARQKNNALAIGLARADNPLGPFVDNGAPLVTGKTINTTGVPHGAHSGGVIDSHIFTDDDDSRYLFWKDDANGIWPRPLAMLLREKPELIDRSFGQEQDKLSAAFAAAIVPWANTRRPMERFFLMTGMIEAALDNWQAVKNALVEYGLAGEILDAMVTPVRAQRIADDGRSMVGESRVVLCNDLDWEGHLIEGPFCTKQEGRYWLFYAGNDFGTPAYGIGVAVADHVFGPYTKQGEPLLKSTQSWTAPGHASVAPGLDGEPQLFFHAFHPGTGGYNAFRALLTAKLKFTKDRVELA
;
A
#
# COMPACT_ATOMS: atom_id res chain seq x y z
N MET A 1 -29.68 -23.27 -31.56
CA MET A 1 -28.39 -23.28 -30.84
C MET A 1 -27.69 -22.04 -31.32
N THR A 2 -27.77 -20.96 -30.54
CA THR A 2 -27.00 -19.74 -30.76
C THR A 2 -25.56 -20.07 -30.37
N GLU A 3 -24.64 -19.96 -31.33
CA GLU A 3 -23.19 -19.96 -31.03
C GLU A 3 -22.97 -18.87 -30.01
N THR A 4 -22.57 -19.26 -28.81
CA THR A 4 -22.07 -18.35 -27.80
C THR A 4 -20.81 -17.72 -28.40
N GLU A 5 -20.87 -16.46 -28.81
CA GLU A 5 -19.68 -15.73 -29.25
C GLU A 5 -18.62 -15.90 -28.19
N SER A 6 -17.45 -16.41 -28.56
CA SER A 6 -16.32 -16.61 -27.66
C SER A 6 -15.90 -15.27 -27.07
N LEU A 7 -15.89 -15.16 -25.75
CA LEU A 7 -15.37 -14.01 -24.99
C LEU A 7 -13.84 -13.86 -25.09
N SER A 8 -13.22 -14.39 -26.13
CA SER A 8 -11.77 -14.42 -26.27
C SER A 8 -11.20 -13.11 -26.80
N PHE A 9 -10.08 -12.72 -26.26
CA PHE A 9 -9.20 -11.67 -26.77
C PHE A 9 -7.93 -12.26 -27.36
N ILE A 10 -7.43 -11.62 -28.42
CA ILE A 10 -6.06 -11.79 -28.90
C ILE A 10 -5.34 -10.48 -28.65
N VAL A 11 -4.26 -10.51 -27.88
CA VAL A 11 -3.51 -9.32 -27.52
C VAL A 11 -2.04 -9.52 -27.93
N ASP A 12 -1.52 -8.58 -28.71
CA ASP A 12 -0.09 -8.43 -29.00
C ASP A 12 0.36 -7.07 -28.47
N ALA A 13 1.38 -7.09 -27.61
CA ALA A 13 1.88 -5.89 -26.99
C ALA A 13 3.39 -5.80 -27.14
N ARG A 14 3.90 -4.58 -27.43
CA ARG A 14 5.32 -4.32 -27.65
C ARG A 14 5.72 -2.94 -27.14
N ASP A 15 6.98 -2.84 -26.71
CA ASP A 15 7.57 -1.56 -26.34
C ASP A 15 7.73 -0.66 -27.57
N GLU A 16 7.42 0.61 -27.44
CA GLU A 16 7.55 1.63 -28.47
C GLU A 16 8.10 2.93 -27.87
N GLY A 17 9.43 3.13 -27.99
CA GLY A 17 10.11 4.23 -27.30
C GLY A 17 9.91 4.15 -25.79
N ASP A 18 9.45 5.26 -25.19
CA ASP A 18 9.13 5.33 -23.75
C ASP A 18 7.75 4.77 -23.41
N GLY A 19 6.97 4.40 -24.42
CA GLY A 19 5.60 3.91 -24.29
C GLY A 19 5.43 2.45 -24.64
N VAL A 20 4.18 2.07 -24.90
CA VAL A 20 3.77 0.72 -25.25
C VAL A 20 2.68 0.77 -26.33
N GLN A 21 2.80 -0.05 -27.36
CA GLN A 21 1.70 -0.32 -28.28
C GLN A 21 1.03 -1.64 -27.89
N ILE A 22 -0.31 -1.64 -27.83
CA ILE A 22 -1.14 -2.84 -27.56
C ILE A 22 -2.16 -3.00 -28.67
N ASP A 23 -2.00 -4.06 -29.46
CA ASP A 23 -2.91 -4.44 -30.51
C ASP A 23 -3.91 -5.45 -29.93
N VAL A 24 -5.20 -5.14 -29.97
CA VAL A 24 -6.25 -5.94 -29.36
C VAL A 24 -7.29 -6.32 -30.39
N THR A 25 -7.55 -7.63 -30.51
CA THR A 25 -8.71 -8.16 -31.23
C THR A 25 -9.61 -8.84 -30.19
N GLY A 26 -10.81 -8.32 -30.01
CA GLY A 26 -11.79 -8.80 -29.04
C GLY A 26 -12.92 -9.61 -29.68
N PRO A 27 -13.96 -9.89 -28.87
CA PRO A 27 -15.15 -10.61 -29.34
C PRO A 27 -15.74 -10.03 -30.64
N GLY A 28 -16.27 -10.88 -31.49
CA GLY A 28 -16.79 -10.46 -32.78
C GLY A 28 -15.73 -10.05 -33.84
N GLY A 29 -14.44 -10.24 -33.55
CA GLY A 29 -13.34 -9.91 -34.46
C GLY A 29 -13.00 -8.41 -34.53
N LYS A 30 -13.55 -7.57 -33.66
CA LYS A 30 -13.26 -6.14 -33.59
C LYS A 30 -11.80 -5.93 -33.16
N SER A 31 -11.03 -5.17 -33.96
CA SER A 31 -9.63 -4.88 -33.66
C SER A 31 -9.38 -3.42 -33.36
N ARG A 32 -8.47 -3.14 -32.41
CA ARG A 32 -8.04 -1.80 -32.00
C ARG A 32 -6.55 -1.79 -31.70
N ILE A 33 -5.94 -0.63 -31.90
CA ILE A 33 -4.55 -0.35 -31.52
C ILE A 33 -4.55 0.76 -30.50
N TYR A 34 -3.89 0.51 -29.36
CA TYR A 34 -3.72 1.47 -28.28
C TYR A 34 -2.24 1.84 -28.16
N LEU A 35 -1.98 3.13 -28.02
CA LEU A 35 -0.64 3.66 -27.73
C LEU A 35 -0.67 4.27 -26.33
N LEU A 36 0.15 3.75 -25.44
CA LEU A 36 0.43 4.32 -24.14
C LEU A 36 1.71 5.15 -24.26
N GLU A 37 1.60 6.47 -24.13
CA GLU A 37 2.72 7.40 -24.29
C GLU A 37 3.69 7.39 -23.10
N GLY A 38 3.46 6.56 -22.10
CA GLY A 38 4.28 6.39 -20.89
C GLY A 38 3.79 5.22 -20.07
N ARG A 39 4.37 5.02 -18.88
CA ARG A 39 4.13 3.86 -18.00
C ARG A 39 3.59 4.23 -16.62
N GLU A 40 3.13 5.46 -16.46
CA GLU A 40 2.49 5.94 -15.24
C GLU A 40 1.01 5.56 -15.19
N SER A 41 0.41 5.54 -14.00
CA SER A 41 -1.00 5.17 -13.78
C SER A 41 -1.98 5.89 -14.70
N ARG A 42 -1.75 7.18 -15.00
CA ARG A 42 -2.59 7.99 -15.91
C ARG A 42 -2.72 7.42 -17.33
N HIS A 43 -1.64 6.81 -17.85
CA HIS A 43 -1.64 6.20 -19.20
C HIS A 43 -2.45 4.91 -19.21
N TYR A 44 -2.40 4.14 -18.11
CA TYR A 44 -3.23 2.96 -17.94
C TYR A 44 -4.69 3.32 -17.72
N PHE A 45 -5.00 4.40 -17.01
CA PHE A 45 -6.36 4.91 -16.90
C PHE A 45 -6.96 5.21 -18.27
N GLU A 46 -6.25 5.98 -19.11
CA GLU A 46 -6.72 6.31 -20.46
C GLU A 46 -6.87 5.07 -21.35
N PHE A 47 -5.96 4.13 -21.24
CA PHE A 47 -6.03 2.85 -21.92
C PHE A 47 -7.30 2.06 -21.53
N PHE A 48 -7.54 1.87 -20.23
CA PHE A 48 -8.73 1.13 -19.77
C PHE A 48 -10.03 1.86 -20.08
N ARG A 49 -10.04 3.19 -20.06
CA ARG A 49 -11.19 3.98 -20.49
C ARG A 49 -11.53 3.72 -21.95
N ARG A 50 -10.55 3.65 -22.84
CA ARG A 50 -10.76 3.32 -24.27
C ARG A 50 -11.13 1.85 -24.44
N LEU A 51 -10.51 0.94 -23.70
CA LEU A 51 -10.82 -0.48 -23.76
C LEU A 51 -12.28 -0.74 -23.35
N HIS A 52 -12.75 -0.05 -22.29
CA HIS A 52 -14.14 -0.06 -21.87
C HIS A 52 -15.08 0.42 -22.99
N GLN A 53 -14.79 1.57 -23.58
CA GLN A 53 -15.60 2.13 -24.68
C GLN A 53 -15.65 1.22 -25.92
N ASP A 54 -14.55 0.55 -26.21
CA ASP A 54 -14.44 -0.29 -27.41
C ASP A 54 -15.02 -1.68 -27.23
N PHE A 55 -14.87 -2.30 -26.06
CA PHE A 55 -15.19 -3.70 -25.84
C PHE A 55 -16.14 -3.96 -24.67
N GLY A 56 -16.52 -2.95 -23.90
CA GLY A 56 -17.43 -3.13 -22.76
C GLY A 56 -16.77 -3.81 -21.54
N THR A 57 -15.43 -3.83 -21.46
CA THR A 57 -14.71 -4.29 -20.25
C THR A 57 -15.06 -3.39 -19.08
N ARG A 58 -14.80 -3.86 -17.86
CA ARG A 58 -14.91 -3.03 -16.65
C ARG A 58 -14.01 -1.80 -16.76
N LEU A 59 -14.51 -0.63 -16.35
CA LEU A 59 -13.65 0.51 -16.07
C LEU A 59 -13.19 0.42 -14.61
N PRO A 60 -11.91 0.11 -14.35
CA PRO A 60 -11.43 -0.06 -12.99
C PRO A 60 -11.55 1.23 -12.17
N HIS A 61 -12.07 1.14 -10.95
CA HIS A 61 -12.21 2.29 -10.05
C HIS A 61 -10.86 2.73 -9.45
N PHE A 62 -9.82 1.90 -9.51
CA PHE A 62 -8.45 2.32 -9.21
C PHE A 62 -8.01 3.52 -10.05
N PHE A 63 -8.52 3.63 -11.28
CA PHE A 63 -8.20 4.72 -12.19
C PHE A 63 -9.30 5.77 -12.18
N VAL A 64 -9.25 6.67 -11.21
CA VAL A 64 -10.21 7.78 -11.09
C VAL A 64 -9.81 8.92 -12.00
N ASP A 65 -10.77 9.47 -12.77
CA ASP A 65 -10.54 10.67 -13.60
C ASP A 65 -10.39 11.88 -12.68
N ARG A 66 -9.28 12.62 -12.81
CA ARG A 66 -9.03 13.83 -12.01
C ARG A 66 -10.10 14.91 -12.12
N ARG A 67 -10.86 14.93 -13.19
CA ARG A 67 -11.98 15.86 -13.36
C ARG A 67 -13.10 15.64 -12.35
N ASP A 68 -13.16 14.43 -11.78
CA ASP A 68 -14.15 14.05 -10.77
C ASP A 68 -13.66 14.29 -9.35
N PHE A 69 -12.42 14.77 -9.17
CA PHE A 69 -11.88 15.04 -7.86
C PHE A 69 -12.50 16.31 -7.25
N SER A 70 -12.83 16.23 -5.98
CA SER A 70 -13.28 17.37 -5.20
C SER A 70 -12.16 18.40 -5.01
N ASP A 71 -12.55 19.62 -4.66
CA ASP A 71 -11.60 20.62 -4.20
C ASP A 71 -10.87 20.12 -2.94
N THR A 72 -9.63 20.59 -2.77
CA THR A 72 -8.86 20.29 -1.57
C THR A 72 -9.50 20.99 -0.37
N PRO A 73 -9.81 20.25 0.72
CA PRO A 73 -10.32 20.86 1.92
C PRO A 73 -9.37 21.95 2.46
N SER A 74 -9.89 23.07 2.89
CA SER A 74 -9.08 24.17 3.47
C SER A 74 -8.33 23.76 4.74
N SER A 75 -8.76 22.68 5.39
CA SER A 75 -8.09 22.08 6.55
C SER A 75 -6.80 21.33 6.21
N TRP A 76 -6.56 21.00 4.95
CA TRP A 76 -5.29 20.38 4.53
C TRP A 76 -4.20 21.43 4.40
N GLN A 77 -3.12 21.22 5.14
CA GLN A 77 -1.96 22.12 5.13
C GLN A 77 -0.72 21.35 4.66
N PRO A 78 -0.12 21.73 3.54
CA PRO A 78 1.18 21.18 3.14
C PRO A 78 2.27 21.69 4.09
N LEU A 79 3.09 20.77 4.59
CA LEU A 79 4.21 21.06 5.48
C LEU A 79 5.54 21.01 4.75
N LEU A 80 5.75 19.98 3.93
CA LEU A 80 6.96 19.76 3.15
C LEU A 80 6.60 19.37 1.72
N THR A 81 6.76 20.32 0.81
CA THR A 81 6.46 20.16 -0.63
C THR A 81 7.70 19.96 -1.48
N ASP A 82 8.89 20.16 -0.90
CA ASP A 82 10.20 20.04 -1.52
C ASP A 82 11.17 19.38 -0.56
N ASN A 83 12.26 18.81 -1.08
CA ASN A 83 13.30 18.22 -0.25
C ASN A 83 14.10 19.31 0.49
N VAL A 84 14.14 19.21 1.83
CA VAL A 84 14.97 20.09 2.67
C VAL A 84 16.45 19.68 2.70
N SER A 85 16.80 18.54 2.11
CA SER A 85 18.16 18.04 2.02
C SER A 85 18.36 17.23 0.74
N PRO A 86 19.48 17.42 0.02
CA PRO A 86 19.79 16.62 -1.18
C PRO A 86 20.05 15.14 -0.87
N LYS A 87 20.18 14.77 0.40
CA LYS A 87 20.33 13.36 0.82
C LYS A 87 19.00 12.63 0.93
N ILE A 88 17.86 13.33 0.95
CA ILE A 88 16.54 12.73 0.99
C ILE A 88 16.09 12.51 -0.46
N LEU A 89 16.03 11.25 -0.90
CA LEU A 89 15.83 10.92 -2.32
C LEU A 89 14.37 10.61 -2.67
N ALA A 90 13.56 10.14 -1.69
CA ALA A 90 12.19 9.66 -1.94
C ALA A 90 11.09 10.60 -1.41
N GLY A 91 11.45 11.81 -0.98
CA GLY A 91 10.51 12.72 -0.32
C GLY A 91 10.13 12.24 1.08
N TYR A 92 8.87 12.45 1.46
CA TYR A 92 8.36 12.18 2.82
C TYR A 92 7.23 11.14 2.81
N GLY A 93 7.40 10.08 2.04
CA GLY A 93 6.46 8.97 1.99
C GLY A 93 6.42 8.19 3.30
N ASP A 94 5.24 7.70 3.64
CA ASP A 94 4.98 6.90 4.85
C ASP A 94 5.48 7.62 6.12
N PRO A 95 4.96 8.84 6.38
CA PRO A 95 5.48 9.70 7.43
C PRO A 95 5.14 9.17 8.81
N ALA A 96 6.13 9.07 9.68
CA ALA A 96 5.96 8.86 11.11
C ALA A 96 6.32 10.13 11.87
N VAL A 97 5.37 10.72 12.58
CA VAL A 97 5.58 11.95 13.33
C VAL A 97 5.44 11.70 14.82
N LEU A 98 6.53 11.92 15.55
CA LEU A 98 6.56 11.83 17.02
C LEU A 98 6.70 13.22 17.64
N LYS A 99 5.77 13.61 18.52
CA LYS A 99 5.87 14.79 19.39
C LYS A 99 6.63 14.46 20.66
N THR A 100 7.60 15.31 20.98
CA THR A 100 8.35 15.27 22.26
C THR A 100 8.39 16.66 22.90
N ASP A 101 9.00 16.78 24.06
CA ASP A 101 9.20 18.09 24.70
C ASP A 101 10.12 19.02 23.90
N SER A 102 10.99 18.46 23.04
CA SER A 102 11.91 19.23 22.18
C SER A 102 11.35 19.52 20.78
N GLY A 103 10.08 19.19 20.50
CA GLY A 103 9.47 19.42 19.20
C GLY A 103 9.01 18.13 18.52
N TYR A 104 8.94 18.16 17.22
CA TYR A 104 8.46 17.09 16.36
C TYR A 104 9.62 16.41 15.64
N TYR A 105 9.57 15.10 15.60
CA TYR A 105 10.49 14.29 14.79
C TYR A 105 9.69 13.60 13.69
N LEU A 106 10.19 13.68 12.47
CA LEU A 106 9.60 13.04 11.29
C LEU A 106 10.59 12.02 10.73
N LEU A 107 10.12 10.80 10.53
CA LEU A 107 10.78 9.78 9.75
C LEU A 107 9.99 9.52 8.46
N ALA A 108 10.68 9.04 7.42
CA ALA A 108 10.07 8.71 6.15
C ALA A 108 10.76 7.54 5.45
N THR A 109 10.04 6.91 4.54
CA THR A 109 10.55 5.88 3.62
C THR A 109 11.73 6.39 2.82
N SER A 110 12.72 5.54 2.63
CA SER A 110 13.92 5.83 1.83
C SER A 110 14.16 4.89 0.65
N ASN A 111 13.30 3.89 0.46
CA ASN A 111 13.44 2.88 -0.59
C ASN A 111 14.83 2.22 -0.56
N ASP A 112 15.62 2.40 -1.62
CA ASP A 112 16.96 1.84 -1.79
C ASP A 112 18.07 2.88 -1.58
N ALA A 113 17.75 4.03 -0.94
CA ALA A 113 18.74 5.06 -0.69
C ALA A 113 19.90 4.53 0.17
N PRO A 114 21.13 4.98 -0.06
CA PRO A 114 22.29 4.58 0.74
C PRO A 114 22.12 4.88 2.22
N ASP A 115 21.53 6.05 2.53
CA ASP A 115 21.16 6.43 3.89
C ASP A 115 19.67 6.08 4.11
N ALA A 116 19.38 5.22 5.10
CA ALA A 116 18.01 4.76 5.34
C ALA A 116 17.33 5.53 6.47
N PHE A 117 16.07 5.94 6.18
CA PHE A 117 15.15 6.62 7.08
C PHE A 117 15.67 7.98 7.59
N PRO A 118 15.45 9.06 6.84
CA PRO A 118 15.80 10.41 7.26
C PRO A 118 15.07 10.78 8.55
N ILE A 119 15.76 11.48 9.44
CA ILE A 119 15.19 12.05 10.66
C ILE A 119 15.21 13.56 10.51
N LEU A 120 14.02 14.16 10.45
CA LEU A 120 13.85 15.59 10.45
C LEU A 120 13.32 16.05 11.81
N HIS A 121 13.60 17.30 12.17
CA HIS A 121 13.13 17.92 13.40
C HIS A 121 12.50 19.28 13.10
N SER A 122 11.42 19.59 13.82
CA SER A 122 10.77 20.91 13.81
C SER A 122 10.24 21.26 15.19
N GLU A 123 10.38 22.49 15.62
CA GLU A 123 9.75 22.98 16.87
C GLU A 123 8.34 23.52 16.64
N ASP A 124 8.00 23.91 15.38
CA ASP A 124 6.81 24.67 15.03
C ASP A 124 5.97 24.08 13.88
N LEU A 125 6.32 22.89 13.38
CA LEU A 125 5.70 22.23 12.20
C LEU A 125 5.87 22.99 10.87
N ILE A 126 6.53 24.15 10.89
CA ILE A 126 6.75 25.00 9.71
C ILE A 126 8.19 24.87 9.23
N HIS A 127 9.14 24.98 10.14
CA HIS A 127 10.57 24.93 9.85
C HIS A 127 11.12 23.56 10.17
N TRP A 128 11.37 22.77 9.13
CA TRP A 128 11.90 21.42 9.24
C TRP A 128 13.37 21.38 8.86
N GLU A 129 14.17 20.72 9.67
CA GLU A 129 15.58 20.51 9.41
C GLU A 129 15.92 19.02 9.39
N HIS A 130 16.62 18.59 8.35
CA HIS A 130 17.21 17.25 8.32
C HIS A 130 18.37 17.17 9.33
N LYS A 131 18.31 16.23 10.26
CA LYS A 131 19.29 16.08 11.34
C LYS A 131 20.20 14.87 11.16
N SER A 132 19.65 13.70 10.86
CA SER A 132 20.37 12.43 10.76
C SER A 132 19.57 11.38 9.96
N PHE A 133 20.07 10.16 9.94
CA PHE A 133 19.37 8.98 9.45
C PHE A 133 19.33 7.92 10.54
N VAL A 134 18.32 7.04 10.53
CA VAL A 134 18.28 5.86 11.42
C VAL A 134 19.46 4.95 11.12
N PHE A 135 19.68 4.64 9.83
CA PHE A 135 20.83 3.88 9.35
C PHE A 135 21.58 4.66 8.28
N PRO A 136 22.65 5.41 8.64
CA PRO A 136 23.55 6.00 7.66
C PRO A 136 24.19 4.95 6.75
N GLU A 137 24.67 5.36 5.58
CA GLU A 137 25.35 4.50 4.62
C GLU A 137 26.40 3.59 5.29
N GLY A 138 26.31 2.28 5.00
CA GLY A 138 27.16 1.24 5.57
C GLY A 138 26.82 0.86 7.02
N ARG A 139 25.70 1.35 7.58
CA ARG A 139 25.20 1.01 8.91
C ARG A 139 23.87 0.26 8.89
N GLN A 140 23.41 -0.14 7.70
CA GLN A 140 22.20 -0.95 7.58
C GLN A 140 22.35 -2.30 8.30
N PRO A 141 21.28 -2.84 8.90
CA PRO A 141 21.34 -4.11 9.61
C PRO A 141 21.86 -5.26 8.75
N GLU A 142 22.67 -6.14 9.34
CA GLU A 142 23.33 -7.23 8.60
C GLU A 142 22.35 -8.22 7.95
N TRP A 143 21.14 -8.35 8.49
CA TRP A 143 20.13 -9.26 7.94
C TRP A 143 19.43 -8.70 6.69
N THR A 144 19.52 -7.40 6.42
CA THR A 144 18.86 -6.74 5.31
C THR A 144 19.60 -6.95 3.98
N ALA A 145 18.86 -7.03 2.89
CA ALA A 145 19.39 -6.90 1.55
C ALA A 145 19.71 -5.43 1.29
N THR A 146 20.80 -5.17 0.57
CA THR A 146 21.22 -3.82 0.20
C THR A 146 21.55 -3.77 -1.28
N GLY A 147 21.35 -2.61 -1.90
CA GLY A 147 21.60 -2.38 -3.33
C GLY A 147 20.37 -1.83 -4.06
N THR A 148 20.51 -1.49 -5.32
CA THR A 148 19.46 -0.92 -6.13
C THR A 148 18.30 -1.89 -6.33
N ASN A 149 17.08 -1.45 -6.02
CA ASN A 149 15.81 -2.20 -6.09
C ASN A 149 15.75 -3.47 -5.23
N VAL A 150 16.45 -3.51 -4.11
CA VAL A 150 16.47 -4.68 -3.21
C VAL A 150 16.45 -4.34 -1.72
N GLY A 151 16.68 -3.10 -1.30
CA GLY A 151 16.72 -2.69 0.11
C GLY A 151 15.34 -2.62 0.72
N ASP A 152 14.44 -1.93 0.05
CA ASP A 152 13.04 -1.73 0.45
C ASP A 152 12.92 -1.26 1.92
N PHE A 153 13.68 -0.20 2.26
CA PHE A 153 13.57 0.44 3.57
C PHE A 153 12.34 1.33 3.61
N TRP A 154 11.20 0.77 4.09
CA TRP A 154 9.90 1.40 4.02
C TRP A 154 9.27 1.60 5.39
N ALA A 155 8.35 2.58 5.45
CA ALA A 155 7.43 2.84 6.54
C ALA A 155 8.07 2.71 7.93
N PRO A 156 9.05 3.56 8.26
CA PRO A 156 9.60 3.61 9.60
C PRO A 156 8.58 4.19 10.56
N GLU A 157 8.54 3.70 11.79
CA GLU A 157 7.69 4.24 12.85
C GLU A 157 8.51 4.44 14.12
N MET A 158 8.51 5.67 14.67
CA MET A 158 9.22 5.99 15.89
C MET A 158 8.26 6.10 17.07
N ALA A 159 8.55 5.38 18.16
CA ALA A 159 7.82 5.47 19.41
C ALA A 159 8.76 5.69 20.59
N LYS A 160 8.28 6.39 21.64
CA LYS A 160 8.95 6.46 22.92
C LYS A 160 8.58 5.24 23.76
N ALA A 161 9.57 4.48 24.21
CA ALA A 161 9.38 3.24 24.95
C ALA A 161 10.26 3.25 26.22
N GLY A 162 9.64 3.51 27.35
CA GLY A 162 10.39 3.70 28.60
C GLY A 162 11.30 4.93 28.51
N GLY A 163 12.61 4.72 28.68
CA GLY A 163 13.63 5.76 28.53
C GLY A 163 14.26 5.85 27.14
N GLU A 164 13.87 4.99 26.20
CA GLU A 164 14.45 4.85 24.87
C GLU A 164 13.49 5.32 23.76
N TYR A 165 14.03 5.47 22.55
CA TYR A 165 13.29 5.65 21.30
C TYR A 165 13.45 4.38 20.46
N TRP A 166 12.33 3.80 20.07
CA TRP A 166 12.28 2.61 19.22
C TRP A 166 11.84 3.01 17.82
N VAL A 167 12.51 2.44 16.82
CA VAL A 167 12.12 2.58 15.43
C VAL A 167 11.82 1.20 14.88
N ALA A 168 10.53 0.93 14.61
CA ALA A 168 10.14 -0.24 13.82
C ALA A 168 10.16 0.14 12.33
N TYR A 169 10.52 -0.78 11.46
CA TYR A 169 10.68 -0.50 10.04
C TYR A 169 10.55 -1.75 9.19
N THR A 170 10.17 -1.58 7.94
CA THR A 170 10.19 -2.64 6.93
C THR A 170 11.52 -2.66 6.22
N ALA A 171 12.06 -3.84 5.98
CA ALA A 171 13.19 -4.05 5.07
C ALA A 171 13.16 -5.45 4.45
N ARG A 172 13.78 -5.58 3.28
CA ARG A 172 13.92 -6.88 2.62
C ARG A 172 15.06 -7.69 3.25
N GLN A 173 14.76 -8.94 3.57
CA GLN A 173 15.77 -9.88 4.05
C GLN A 173 16.66 -10.39 2.89
N LYS A 174 17.86 -10.86 3.21
CA LYS A 174 18.77 -11.50 2.22
C LYS A 174 18.14 -12.72 1.54
N ASN A 175 17.14 -13.36 2.16
CA ASN A 175 16.37 -14.47 1.57
C ASN A 175 15.22 -13.99 0.67
N ASN A 176 15.10 -12.69 0.43
CA ASN A 176 14.15 -12.01 -0.44
C ASN A 176 12.74 -11.76 0.14
N ALA A 177 12.41 -12.16 1.36
CA ALA A 177 11.14 -11.81 2.02
C ALA A 177 11.23 -10.46 2.73
N LEU A 178 10.13 -9.69 2.75
CA LEU A 178 9.98 -8.50 3.55
C LEU A 178 9.76 -8.88 5.03
N ALA A 179 10.35 -8.10 5.92
CA ALA A 179 10.28 -8.32 7.37
C ALA A 179 10.30 -6.97 8.11
N ILE A 180 9.83 -6.99 9.35
CA ILE A 180 9.88 -5.84 10.25
C ILE A 180 11.06 -6.00 11.20
N GLY A 181 11.96 -5.02 11.17
CA GLY A 181 13.03 -4.84 12.16
C GLY A 181 12.64 -3.87 13.26
N LEU A 182 13.45 -3.83 14.33
CA LEU A 182 13.34 -2.86 15.39
C LEU A 182 14.73 -2.39 15.82
N ALA A 183 14.95 -1.08 15.79
CA ALA A 183 16.15 -0.43 16.26
C ALA A 183 15.85 0.49 17.45
N ARG A 184 16.86 0.74 18.31
CA ARG A 184 16.70 1.50 19.55
C ARG A 184 17.81 2.51 19.75
N ALA A 185 17.50 3.62 20.42
CA ALA A 185 18.44 4.66 20.80
C ALA A 185 17.97 5.38 22.07
N ASP A 186 18.91 5.96 22.82
CA ASP A 186 18.60 6.82 23.96
C ASP A 186 18.15 8.24 23.55
N ASN A 187 18.35 8.58 22.28
CA ASN A 187 18.02 9.89 21.71
C ASN A 187 17.25 9.74 20.39
N PRO A 188 16.23 10.58 20.12
CA PRO A 188 15.44 10.48 18.88
C PRO A 188 16.24 10.75 17.60
N LEU A 189 17.45 11.33 17.72
CA LEU A 189 18.38 11.51 16.59
C LEU A 189 19.38 10.35 16.45
N GLY A 190 19.27 9.32 17.29
CA GLY A 190 20.20 8.18 17.32
C GLY A 190 21.47 8.42 18.15
N PRO A 191 22.52 7.61 17.97
CA PRO A 191 22.60 6.53 16.98
C PRO A 191 21.67 5.36 17.33
N PHE A 192 20.98 4.83 16.33
CA PHE A 192 20.10 3.68 16.49
C PHE A 192 20.88 2.38 16.33
N VAL A 193 20.56 1.40 17.18
CA VAL A 193 21.13 0.05 17.15
C VAL A 193 20.01 -0.95 16.89
N ASP A 194 20.10 -1.66 15.76
CA ASP A 194 19.16 -2.72 15.39
C ASP A 194 19.27 -3.93 16.32
N ASN A 195 18.19 -4.67 16.49
CA ASN A 195 18.16 -5.89 17.32
C ASN A 195 19.01 -7.04 16.75
N GLY A 196 19.55 -6.93 15.53
CA GLY A 196 20.40 -7.92 14.87
C GLY A 196 19.64 -9.00 14.10
N ALA A 197 18.31 -9.02 14.19
CA ALA A 197 17.42 -9.91 13.45
C ALA A 197 16.04 -9.27 13.32
N PRO A 198 15.23 -9.68 12.33
CA PRO A 198 13.84 -9.24 12.21
C PRO A 198 13.04 -9.54 13.49
N LEU A 199 12.20 -8.58 13.90
CA LEU A 199 11.24 -8.78 14.99
C LEU A 199 10.05 -9.62 14.53
N VAL A 200 9.57 -9.37 13.29
CA VAL A 200 8.49 -10.13 12.67
C VAL A 200 8.89 -10.51 11.24
N THR A 201 8.67 -11.78 10.91
CA THR A 201 8.84 -12.30 9.56
C THR A 201 7.50 -12.82 9.04
N GLY A 202 7.17 -12.47 7.79
CA GLY A 202 5.98 -13.00 7.13
C GLY A 202 6.24 -14.33 6.43
N LYS A 203 5.16 -14.96 5.98
CA LYS A 203 5.25 -16.12 5.09
C LYS A 203 5.77 -15.68 3.72
N THR A 204 6.78 -16.36 3.22
CA THR A 204 7.11 -16.30 1.79
C THR A 204 6.05 -17.07 1.02
N ILE A 205 5.44 -16.43 0.03
CA ILE A 205 4.59 -17.13 -0.92
C ILE A 205 5.49 -17.63 -2.05
N ASN A 206 5.58 -18.95 -2.16
CA ASN A 206 6.41 -19.58 -3.18
C ASN A 206 5.68 -19.53 -4.53
N THR A 207 5.92 -18.48 -5.29
CA THR A 207 5.40 -18.34 -6.66
C THR A 207 6.39 -18.98 -7.64
N THR A 208 6.37 -20.30 -7.76
CA THR A 208 7.15 -21.01 -8.77
C THR A 208 6.91 -20.42 -10.16
N GLY A 209 7.99 -20.04 -10.84
CA GLY A 209 7.95 -19.46 -12.19
C GLY A 209 7.82 -17.93 -12.25
N VAL A 210 7.94 -17.21 -11.12
CA VAL A 210 8.00 -15.74 -11.12
C VAL A 210 9.42 -15.29 -11.40
N PRO A 211 9.67 -14.35 -12.35
CA PRO A 211 10.99 -13.78 -12.58
C PRO A 211 11.57 -13.13 -11.32
N HIS A 212 12.90 -13.07 -11.23
CA HIS A 212 13.60 -12.36 -10.15
C HIS A 212 13.03 -10.97 -9.90
N GLY A 213 12.81 -10.62 -8.63
CA GLY A 213 12.24 -9.32 -8.20
C GLY A 213 10.71 -9.29 -8.08
N ALA A 214 10.01 -10.38 -8.35
CA ALA A 214 8.62 -10.47 -7.96
C ALA A 214 8.52 -10.67 -6.43
N HIS A 215 7.61 -9.97 -5.79
CA HIS A 215 7.42 -10.01 -4.36
C HIS A 215 7.27 -11.45 -3.86
N SER A 216 8.13 -11.82 -2.94
CA SER A 216 8.06 -13.11 -2.25
C SER A 216 7.14 -13.07 -1.03
N GLY A 217 6.33 -12.02 -0.90
CA GLY A 217 5.51 -11.77 0.27
C GLY A 217 6.35 -11.27 1.46
N GLY A 218 5.74 -11.31 2.62
CA GLY A 218 6.35 -10.88 3.86
C GLY A 218 5.40 -10.07 4.73
N VAL A 219 5.95 -9.14 5.49
CA VAL A 219 5.21 -8.22 6.35
C VAL A 219 5.78 -6.81 6.19
N ILE A 220 4.88 -5.80 6.21
CA ILE A 220 5.23 -4.39 6.05
C ILE A 220 4.44 -3.49 6.99
N ASP A 221 4.77 -2.20 6.97
CA ASP A 221 4.01 -1.11 7.56
C ASP A 221 3.77 -1.31 9.07
N SER A 222 4.86 -1.28 9.81
CA SER A 222 4.81 -1.44 11.27
C SER A 222 4.42 -0.16 11.98
N HIS A 223 3.52 -0.25 12.97
CA HIS A 223 3.21 0.82 13.92
C HIS A 223 3.32 0.32 15.35
N ILE A 224 3.98 1.09 16.21
CA ILE A 224 4.11 0.79 17.64
C ILE A 224 3.09 1.62 18.42
N PHE A 225 2.09 0.97 18.97
CA PHE A 225 1.13 1.59 19.88
C PHE A 225 1.50 1.30 21.33
N THR A 226 1.55 2.32 22.19
CA THR A 226 1.70 2.19 23.64
C THR A 226 0.38 2.51 24.32
N ASP A 227 -0.17 1.56 25.09
CA ASP A 227 -1.42 1.75 25.84
C ASP A 227 -1.17 2.43 27.18
N ASP A 228 -2.26 2.79 27.90
CA ASP A 228 -2.23 3.51 29.18
C ASP A 228 -1.52 2.74 30.31
N ASP A 229 -1.39 1.42 30.18
CA ASP A 229 -0.70 0.54 31.12
C ASP A 229 0.78 0.28 30.75
N ASP A 230 1.35 1.06 29.82
CA ASP A 230 2.67 0.89 29.24
C ASP A 230 2.87 -0.41 28.41
N SER A 231 1.82 -1.18 28.19
CA SER A 231 1.85 -2.31 27.25
C SER A 231 2.03 -1.80 25.83
N ARG A 232 2.92 -2.45 25.07
CA ARG A 232 3.22 -2.06 23.69
C ARG A 232 2.75 -3.11 22.72
N TYR A 233 2.17 -2.65 21.62
CA TYR A 233 1.61 -3.48 20.56
C TYR A 233 2.20 -3.06 19.24
N LEU A 234 2.60 -4.03 18.43
CA LEU A 234 2.98 -3.83 17.04
C LEU A 234 1.76 -4.14 16.17
N PHE A 235 1.41 -3.21 15.32
CA PHE A 235 0.49 -3.42 14.20
C PHE A 235 1.31 -3.55 12.93
N TRP A 236 0.89 -4.38 12.00
CA TRP A 236 1.53 -4.54 10.69
C TRP A 236 0.57 -5.16 9.69
N LYS A 237 0.95 -5.15 8.42
CA LYS A 237 0.21 -5.77 7.33
C LYS A 237 0.96 -6.98 6.79
N ASP A 238 0.22 -8.07 6.51
CA ASP A 238 0.75 -9.16 5.69
C ASP A 238 0.83 -8.68 4.22
N ASP A 239 2.02 -8.75 3.61
CA ASP A 239 2.22 -8.28 2.24
C ASP A 239 2.09 -9.43 1.24
N ALA A 240 0.94 -9.47 0.59
CA ALA A 240 0.65 -10.39 -0.50
C ALA A 240 0.23 -9.66 -1.79
N ASN A 241 0.48 -8.37 -1.86
CA ASN A 241 0.07 -7.51 -2.97
C ASN A 241 0.64 -8.02 -4.29
N GLY A 242 -0.21 -8.06 -5.32
CA GLY A 242 0.20 -8.37 -6.67
C GLY A 242 0.68 -9.81 -6.92
N ILE A 243 0.58 -10.72 -5.94
CA ILE A 243 0.98 -12.12 -6.10
C ILE A 243 -0.10 -12.92 -6.82
N TRP A 244 -1.34 -12.86 -6.34
CA TRP A 244 -2.45 -13.66 -6.83
C TRP A 244 -2.97 -13.32 -8.24
N PRO A 245 -2.94 -12.08 -8.74
CA PRO A 245 -3.55 -11.76 -10.03
C PRO A 245 -2.93 -12.52 -11.19
N ARG A 246 -1.61 -12.70 -11.17
CA ARG A 246 -0.92 -13.43 -12.22
C ARG A 246 -1.28 -14.91 -12.26
N PRO A 247 -1.19 -15.70 -11.18
CA PRO A 247 -1.65 -17.08 -11.19
C PRO A 247 -3.11 -17.22 -11.62
N LEU A 248 -3.99 -16.32 -11.16
CA LEU A 248 -5.39 -16.33 -11.59
C LEU A 248 -5.51 -16.08 -13.11
N ALA A 249 -4.87 -15.04 -13.66
CA ALA A 249 -4.93 -14.75 -15.08
C ALA A 249 -4.33 -15.89 -15.94
N MET A 250 -3.26 -16.52 -15.49
CA MET A 250 -2.68 -17.68 -16.16
C MET A 250 -3.63 -18.88 -16.16
N LEU A 251 -4.31 -19.13 -15.03
CA LEU A 251 -5.31 -20.18 -14.94
C LEU A 251 -6.48 -19.92 -15.88
N LEU A 252 -7.02 -18.69 -15.91
CA LEU A 252 -8.09 -18.31 -16.81
C LEU A 252 -7.69 -18.39 -18.29
N ARG A 253 -6.41 -18.21 -18.61
CA ARG A 253 -5.88 -18.43 -19.96
C ARG A 253 -5.86 -19.91 -20.35
N GLU A 254 -5.47 -20.79 -19.42
CA GLU A 254 -5.42 -22.25 -19.63
C GLU A 254 -6.81 -22.89 -19.63
N LYS A 255 -7.73 -22.29 -18.86
CA LYS A 255 -9.09 -22.77 -18.61
C LYS A 255 -10.12 -21.66 -18.84
N PRO A 256 -10.33 -21.22 -20.09
CA PRO A 256 -11.26 -20.10 -20.39
C PRO A 256 -12.69 -20.33 -19.90
N GLU A 257 -13.12 -21.58 -19.78
CA GLU A 257 -14.43 -21.97 -19.27
C GLU A 257 -14.64 -21.54 -17.80
N LEU A 258 -13.56 -21.25 -17.05
CA LEU A 258 -13.66 -20.72 -15.68
C LEU A 258 -14.16 -19.29 -15.64
N ILE A 259 -13.97 -18.51 -16.72
CA ILE A 259 -14.42 -17.12 -16.78
C ILE A 259 -15.93 -17.06 -16.56
N ASP A 260 -16.70 -17.89 -17.29
CA ASP A 260 -18.16 -17.94 -17.13
C ASP A 260 -18.65 -18.43 -15.77
N ARG A 261 -17.86 -19.29 -15.12
CA ARG A 261 -18.16 -19.81 -13.78
C ARG A 261 -17.79 -18.85 -12.64
N SER A 262 -16.75 -18.04 -12.87
CA SER A 262 -16.16 -17.16 -11.84
C SER A 262 -16.80 -15.77 -11.84
N PHE A 263 -17.30 -15.30 -12.99
CA PHE A 263 -17.74 -13.91 -13.12
C PHE A 263 -19.19 -13.84 -13.59
N GLY A 264 -20.01 -13.05 -12.89
CA GLY A 264 -21.44 -12.94 -13.18
C GLY A 264 -21.77 -11.91 -14.25
N GLN A 265 -21.09 -10.76 -14.23
CA GLN A 265 -21.36 -9.65 -15.14
C GLN A 265 -20.54 -9.75 -16.42
N GLU A 266 -21.11 -9.35 -17.56
CA GLU A 266 -20.44 -9.40 -18.85
C GLU A 266 -19.14 -8.58 -18.87
N GLN A 267 -19.16 -7.37 -18.30
CA GLN A 267 -17.97 -6.53 -18.19
C GLN A 267 -16.83 -7.18 -17.41
N ASP A 268 -17.17 -7.97 -16.37
CA ASP A 268 -16.19 -8.67 -15.54
C ASP A 268 -15.59 -9.85 -16.31
N LYS A 269 -16.42 -10.60 -17.04
CA LYS A 269 -15.97 -11.68 -17.93
C LYS A 269 -15.02 -11.16 -18.99
N LEU A 270 -15.37 -10.05 -19.64
CA LEU A 270 -14.52 -9.41 -20.65
C LEU A 270 -13.20 -8.91 -20.05
N SER A 271 -13.21 -8.36 -18.83
CA SER A 271 -12.00 -7.93 -18.14
C SER A 271 -11.10 -9.10 -17.76
N ALA A 272 -11.69 -10.21 -17.30
CA ALA A 272 -10.96 -11.44 -17.01
C ALA A 272 -10.36 -12.08 -18.27
N ALA A 273 -11.12 -12.11 -19.36
CA ALA A 273 -10.65 -12.61 -20.66
C ALA A 273 -9.51 -11.75 -21.23
N PHE A 274 -9.61 -10.43 -21.12
CA PHE A 274 -8.54 -9.51 -21.49
C PHE A 274 -7.28 -9.77 -20.67
N ALA A 275 -7.38 -9.86 -19.34
CA ALA A 275 -6.24 -10.14 -18.45
C ALA A 275 -5.59 -11.50 -18.80
N ALA A 276 -6.38 -12.52 -19.04
CA ALA A 276 -5.90 -13.83 -19.51
C ALA A 276 -5.13 -13.75 -20.84
N ALA A 277 -5.57 -12.89 -21.76
CA ALA A 277 -4.91 -12.72 -23.05
C ALA A 277 -3.58 -11.95 -22.92
N ILE A 278 -3.52 -10.89 -22.11
CA ILE A 278 -2.32 -10.05 -21.99
C ILE A 278 -1.26 -10.59 -21.02
N VAL A 279 -1.61 -11.57 -20.16
CA VAL A 279 -0.72 -12.06 -19.09
C VAL A 279 0.67 -12.51 -19.57
N PRO A 280 0.89 -13.14 -20.76
CA PRO A 280 2.22 -13.52 -21.20
C PRO A 280 3.15 -12.31 -21.33
N TRP A 281 2.66 -11.21 -21.90
CA TRP A 281 3.43 -9.98 -22.01
C TRP A 281 3.52 -9.25 -20.66
N ALA A 282 2.42 -9.14 -19.92
CA ALA A 282 2.39 -8.52 -18.60
C ALA A 282 3.42 -9.13 -17.64
N ASN A 283 3.67 -10.43 -17.71
CA ASN A 283 4.68 -11.11 -16.92
C ASN A 283 6.12 -10.63 -17.15
N THR A 284 6.40 -9.97 -18.28
CA THR A 284 7.71 -9.39 -18.57
C THR A 284 7.87 -7.97 -18.03
N ARG A 285 6.81 -7.41 -17.44
CA ARG A 285 6.75 -6.02 -16.97
C ARG A 285 7.14 -5.89 -15.50
N ARG A 286 7.46 -4.64 -15.10
CA ARG A 286 7.67 -4.29 -13.70
C ARG A 286 6.42 -4.59 -12.87
N PRO A 287 6.55 -4.83 -11.55
CA PRO A 287 5.41 -5.19 -10.71
C PRO A 287 4.21 -4.24 -10.83
N MET A 288 4.42 -2.93 -10.77
CA MET A 288 3.34 -1.94 -10.90
C MET A 288 2.67 -1.93 -12.28
N GLU A 289 3.44 -1.99 -13.37
CA GLU A 289 2.88 -2.07 -14.73
C GLU A 289 2.02 -3.32 -14.89
N ARG A 290 2.52 -4.45 -14.37
CA ARG A 290 1.79 -5.72 -14.36
C ARG A 290 0.49 -5.62 -13.57
N PHE A 291 0.55 -5.00 -12.39
CA PHE A 291 -0.62 -4.73 -11.57
C PHE A 291 -1.65 -3.89 -12.34
N PHE A 292 -1.26 -2.75 -12.92
CA PHE A 292 -2.16 -1.93 -13.72
C PHE A 292 -2.84 -2.70 -14.85
N LEU A 293 -2.13 -3.57 -15.55
CA LEU A 293 -2.68 -4.39 -16.62
C LEU A 293 -3.70 -5.42 -16.14
N MET A 294 -3.71 -5.76 -14.87
CA MET A 294 -4.60 -6.74 -14.25
C MET A 294 -5.77 -6.11 -13.48
N THR A 295 -5.80 -4.79 -13.29
CA THR A 295 -6.77 -4.12 -12.38
C THR A 295 -8.22 -4.47 -12.67
N GLY A 296 -8.62 -4.50 -13.93
CA GLY A 296 -10.00 -4.87 -14.30
C GLY A 296 -10.40 -6.28 -13.84
N MET A 297 -9.49 -7.25 -13.97
CA MET A 297 -9.70 -8.61 -13.45
C MET A 297 -9.62 -8.65 -11.92
N ILE A 298 -8.72 -7.89 -11.32
CA ILE A 298 -8.57 -7.81 -9.85
C ILE A 298 -9.90 -7.39 -9.23
N GLU A 299 -10.46 -6.27 -9.67
CA GLU A 299 -11.72 -5.77 -9.15
C GLU A 299 -12.88 -6.71 -9.46
N ALA A 300 -12.93 -7.26 -10.69
CA ALA A 300 -13.94 -8.25 -11.04
C ALA A 300 -13.87 -9.48 -10.13
N ALA A 301 -12.66 -9.94 -9.77
CA ALA A 301 -12.48 -11.07 -8.86
C ALA A 301 -12.95 -10.74 -7.45
N LEU A 302 -12.69 -9.54 -6.95
CA LEU A 302 -13.17 -9.10 -5.63
C LEU A 302 -14.70 -9.05 -5.56
N ASP A 303 -15.36 -8.50 -6.58
CA ASP A 303 -16.82 -8.42 -6.65
C ASP A 303 -17.49 -9.80 -6.85
N ASN A 304 -16.78 -10.76 -7.42
CA ASN A 304 -17.26 -12.13 -7.65
C ASN A 304 -16.57 -13.15 -6.72
N TRP A 305 -16.10 -12.71 -5.56
CA TRP A 305 -15.19 -13.43 -4.71
C TRP A 305 -15.58 -14.88 -4.40
N GLN A 306 -16.84 -15.11 -4.05
CA GLN A 306 -17.29 -16.46 -3.71
C GLN A 306 -17.31 -17.40 -4.93
N ALA A 307 -17.66 -16.89 -6.10
CA ALA A 307 -17.63 -17.68 -7.34
C ALA A 307 -16.18 -18.00 -7.75
N VAL A 308 -15.28 -17.03 -7.70
CA VAL A 308 -13.83 -17.23 -7.93
C VAL A 308 -13.27 -18.25 -6.93
N LYS A 309 -13.61 -18.13 -5.65
CA LYS A 309 -13.19 -19.07 -4.61
C LYS A 309 -13.62 -20.51 -4.92
N ASN A 310 -14.88 -20.69 -5.26
CA ASN A 310 -15.41 -22.02 -5.58
C ASN A 310 -14.73 -22.63 -6.81
N ALA A 311 -14.50 -21.82 -7.86
CA ALA A 311 -13.77 -22.26 -9.04
C ALA A 311 -12.34 -22.67 -8.73
N LEU A 312 -11.62 -21.89 -7.92
CA LEU A 312 -10.24 -22.19 -7.51
C LEU A 312 -10.16 -23.48 -6.67
N VAL A 313 -11.11 -23.69 -5.77
CA VAL A 313 -11.18 -24.91 -4.95
C VAL A 313 -11.40 -26.14 -5.84
N GLU A 314 -12.33 -26.06 -6.81
CA GLU A 314 -12.63 -27.15 -7.73
C GLU A 314 -11.41 -27.60 -8.56
N TYR A 315 -10.56 -26.65 -8.94
CA TYR A 315 -9.34 -26.92 -9.73
C TYR A 315 -8.08 -27.20 -8.89
N GLY A 316 -8.21 -27.25 -7.56
CA GLY A 316 -7.11 -27.60 -6.66
C GLY A 316 -6.03 -26.51 -6.52
N LEU A 317 -6.32 -25.26 -6.90
CA LEU A 317 -5.47 -24.11 -6.75
C LEU A 317 -5.86 -23.22 -5.56
N ALA A 318 -6.71 -23.77 -4.69
CA ALA A 318 -7.14 -23.12 -3.46
C ALA A 318 -5.99 -23.03 -2.45
N GLY A 319 -6.02 -22.05 -1.63
CA GLY A 319 -5.08 -21.82 -0.53
C GLY A 319 -4.15 -20.67 -0.86
N GLU A 320 -3.08 -20.88 -1.61
CA GLU A 320 -2.07 -19.83 -1.84
C GLU A 320 -2.61 -18.60 -2.58
N ILE A 321 -3.44 -18.78 -3.63
CA ILE A 321 -4.05 -17.65 -4.34
C ILE A 321 -5.08 -16.96 -3.46
N LEU A 322 -5.95 -17.73 -2.79
CA LEU A 322 -7.01 -17.19 -1.93
C LEU A 322 -6.44 -16.44 -0.74
N ASP A 323 -5.43 -17.02 -0.08
CA ASP A 323 -4.75 -16.37 1.05
C ASP A 323 -4.07 -15.05 0.63
N ALA A 324 -3.58 -15.00 -0.61
CA ALA A 324 -2.94 -13.80 -1.16
C ALA A 324 -3.93 -12.71 -1.62
N MET A 325 -5.23 -13.00 -1.72
CA MET A 325 -6.26 -12.01 -2.10
C MET A 325 -6.76 -11.17 -0.93
N VAL A 326 -6.40 -11.52 0.30
CA VAL A 326 -6.74 -10.77 1.51
C VAL A 326 -5.46 -10.23 2.13
N THR A 327 -5.44 -8.94 2.43
CA THR A 327 -4.30 -8.28 3.07
C THR A 327 -4.67 -7.92 4.52
N PRO A 328 -4.45 -8.85 5.48
CA PRO A 328 -4.82 -8.59 6.85
C PRO A 328 -3.83 -7.63 7.52
N VAL A 329 -4.38 -6.68 8.28
CA VAL A 329 -3.66 -5.97 9.33
C VAL A 329 -3.69 -6.85 10.58
N ARG A 330 -2.54 -7.04 11.18
CA ARG A 330 -2.35 -7.82 12.42
C ARG A 330 -1.90 -6.92 13.56
N ALA A 331 -2.15 -7.39 14.77
CA ALA A 331 -1.59 -6.81 15.98
C ALA A 331 -1.08 -7.90 16.91
N GLN A 332 0.00 -7.60 17.65
CA GLN A 332 0.58 -8.49 18.65
C GLN A 332 1.31 -7.65 19.72
N ARG A 333 1.35 -8.14 20.95
CA ARG A 333 2.10 -7.47 22.03
C ARG A 333 3.61 -7.62 21.78
N ILE A 334 4.35 -6.54 22.02
CA ILE A 334 5.82 -6.53 22.03
C ILE A 334 6.27 -6.79 23.47
N ALA A 335 7.32 -7.59 23.66
CA ALA A 335 7.97 -7.74 24.97
C ALA A 335 8.56 -6.39 25.45
N ASP A 336 8.61 -6.20 26.76
CA ASP A 336 9.03 -4.93 27.35
C ASP A 336 10.45 -4.51 26.97
N ASP A 337 11.31 -5.49 26.62
CA ASP A 337 12.66 -5.26 26.12
C ASP A 337 12.75 -4.98 24.60
N GLY A 338 11.65 -5.03 23.88
CA GLY A 338 11.60 -4.79 22.43
C GLY A 338 12.27 -5.85 21.57
N ARG A 339 12.63 -7.02 22.11
CA ARG A 339 13.42 -8.03 21.40
C ARG A 339 12.62 -9.19 20.86
N SER A 340 11.37 -9.33 21.29
CA SER A 340 10.49 -10.42 20.86
C SER A 340 9.03 -10.03 20.92
N MET A 341 8.20 -10.82 20.28
CA MET A 341 6.74 -10.74 20.35
C MET A 341 6.21 -11.66 21.45
N VAL A 342 5.10 -11.27 22.10
CA VAL A 342 4.45 -12.02 23.18
C VAL A 342 3.09 -12.55 22.72
N GLY A 343 2.86 -13.84 22.91
CA GLY A 343 1.61 -14.51 22.51
C GLY A 343 1.50 -14.68 21.00
N GLU A 344 0.27 -14.81 20.52
CA GLU A 344 -0.02 -14.97 19.08
C GLU A 344 -0.50 -13.67 18.46
N SER A 345 -0.17 -13.45 17.19
CA SER A 345 -0.72 -12.33 16.42
C SER A 345 -2.19 -12.54 16.13
N ARG A 346 -2.95 -11.45 16.12
CA ARG A 346 -4.37 -11.45 15.75
C ARG A 346 -4.62 -10.61 14.52
N VAL A 347 -5.45 -11.08 13.62
CA VAL A 347 -6.00 -10.26 12.55
C VAL A 347 -6.99 -9.28 13.17
N VAL A 348 -6.79 -7.99 12.95
CA VAL A 348 -7.63 -6.92 13.49
C VAL A 348 -8.45 -6.21 12.42
N LEU A 349 -7.98 -6.22 11.16
CA LEU A 349 -8.68 -5.61 10.03
C LEU A 349 -8.32 -6.35 8.73
N CYS A 350 -9.27 -6.40 7.78
CA CYS A 350 -9.04 -6.89 6.41
C CYS A 350 -9.71 -5.93 5.42
N ASN A 351 -9.30 -5.97 4.16
CA ASN A 351 -9.97 -5.23 3.08
C ASN A 351 -11.33 -5.88 2.79
N ASP A 352 -12.41 -5.14 2.97
CA ASP A 352 -13.80 -5.60 2.80
C ASP A 352 -14.77 -4.49 2.30
N LEU A 353 -14.26 -3.28 2.02
CA LEU A 353 -15.01 -2.18 1.43
C LEU A 353 -14.55 -1.93 -0.01
N ASP A 354 -15.47 -1.56 -0.89
CA ASP A 354 -15.20 -1.38 -2.32
C ASP A 354 -14.06 -0.40 -2.60
N TRP A 355 -14.00 0.72 -1.87
CA TRP A 355 -12.96 1.73 -2.07
C TRP A 355 -11.56 1.25 -1.66
N GLU A 356 -11.46 0.25 -0.80
CA GLU A 356 -10.19 -0.34 -0.36
C GLU A 356 -9.53 -1.19 -1.46
N GLY A 357 -10.32 -1.61 -2.44
CA GLY A 357 -9.84 -2.45 -3.52
C GLY A 357 -9.25 -3.76 -2.98
N HIS A 358 -8.10 -4.12 -3.49
CA HIS A 358 -7.47 -5.41 -3.19
C HIS A 358 -6.56 -5.39 -1.96
N LEU A 359 -6.35 -4.25 -1.30
CA LEU A 359 -5.46 -4.14 -0.15
C LEU A 359 -5.84 -3.03 0.83
N ILE A 360 -5.45 -3.24 2.08
CA ILE A 360 -5.29 -2.19 3.08
C ILE A 360 -3.86 -2.25 3.63
N GLU A 361 -3.33 -1.10 4.07
CA GLU A 361 -1.96 -0.97 4.56
C GLU A 361 -1.78 0.24 5.48
N GLY A 362 -0.55 0.53 5.92
CA GLY A 362 -0.21 1.70 6.73
C GLY A 362 -1.02 1.83 8.02
N PRO A 363 -1.14 0.78 8.86
CA PRO A 363 -1.94 0.86 10.08
C PRO A 363 -1.31 1.82 11.09
N PHE A 364 -2.11 2.69 11.66
CA PHE A 364 -1.74 3.56 12.78
C PHE A 364 -2.83 3.54 13.85
N CYS A 365 -2.52 3.06 15.05
CA CYS A 365 -3.44 2.99 16.17
C CYS A 365 -3.20 4.15 17.14
N THR A 366 -4.27 4.82 17.55
CA THR A 366 -4.24 5.81 18.64
C THR A 366 -5.42 5.60 19.58
N LYS A 367 -5.30 6.05 20.82
CA LYS A 367 -6.39 6.00 21.81
C LYS A 367 -6.92 7.40 22.09
N GLN A 368 -8.18 7.63 21.77
CA GLN A 368 -8.87 8.90 21.98
C GLN A 368 -10.25 8.63 22.56
N GLU A 369 -10.68 9.43 23.52
CA GLU A 369 -11.99 9.28 24.20
C GLU A 369 -12.22 7.88 24.78
N GLY A 370 -11.12 7.22 25.24
CA GLY A 370 -11.14 5.87 25.81
C GLY A 370 -11.33 4.74 24.80
N ARG A 371 -11.31 5.04 23.50
CA ARG A 371 -11.45 4.06 22.41
C ARG A 371 -10.20 4.00 21.55
N TYR A 372 -10.00 2.85 20.87
CA TYR A 372 -8.90 2.59 19.95
C TYR A 372 -9.33 2.93 18.53
N TRP A 373 -8.58 3.82 17.90
CA TRP A 373 -8.81 4.28 16.54
C TRP A 373 -7.69 3.77 15.66
N LEU A 374 -8.03 2.94 14.67
CA LEU A 374 -7.09 2.38 13.72
C LEU A 374 -7.27 3.09 12.38
N PHE A 375 -6.31 3.94 12.05
CA PHE A 375 -6.18 4.53 10.72
C PHE A 375 -5.49 3.52 9.82
N TYR A 376 -5.86 3.48 8.56
CA TYR A 376 -5.25 2.63 7.54
C TYR A 376 -5.39 3.27 6.18
N ALA A 377 -4.50 2.94 5.24
CA ALA A 377 -4.67 3.29 3.85
C ALA A 377 -5.34 2.13 3.11
N GLY A 378 -6.16 2.44 2.12
CA GLY A 378 -6.79 1.45 1.25
C GLY A 378 -6.49 1.73 -0.20
N ASN A 379 -6.54 0.70 -1.03
CA ASN A 379 -6.17 0.71 -2.42
C ASN A 379 -4.64 0.81 -2.65
N ASP A 380 -4.19 1.00 -3.88
CA ASP A 380 -2.77 1.03 -4.22
C ASP A 380 -2.20 2.45 -4.20
N PHE A 381 -1.08 2.65 -3.48
CA PHE A 381 -0.43 3.95 -3.31
C PHE A 381 -0.02 4.63 -4.62
N GLY A 382 0.16 3.86 -5.69
CA GLY A 382 0.51 4.37 -7.02
C GLY A 382 -0.69 4.88 -7.82
N THR A 383 -1.91 4.81 -7.27
CA THR A 383 -3.15 5.17 -7.98
C THR A 383 -3.90 6.30 -7.28
N PRO A 384 -4.69 7.09 -8.02
CA PRO A 384 -5.55 8.11 -7.42
C PRO A 384 -6.65 7.58 -6.50
N ALA A 385 -6.92 6.27 -6.52
CA ALA A 385 -7.90 5.62 -5.66
C ALA A 385 -7.40 5.41 -4.22
N TYR A 386 -6.09 5.58 -3.97
CA TYR A 386 -5.52 5.50 -2.63
C TYR A 386 -6.14 6.54 -1.69
N GLY A 387 -6.44 6.12 -0.47
CA GLY A 387 -7.08 6.97 0.53
C GLY A 387 -6.86 6.46 1.95
N ILE A 388 -7.24 7.26 2.94
CA ILE A 388 -7.13 6.90 4.36
C ILE A 388 -8.52 6.58 4.91
N GLY A 389 -8.69 5.38 5.46
CA GLY A 389 -9.85 4.96 6.23
C GLY A 389 -9.60 4.94 7.73
N VAL A 390 -10.67 4.81 8.48
CA VAL A 390 -10.62 4.72 9.94
C VAL A 390 -11.57 3.66 10.44
N ALA A 391 -11.12 2.91 11.45
CA ALA A 391 -11.93 1.96 12.18
C ALA A 391 -11.80 2.21 13.69
N VAL A 392 -12.81 1.85 14.47
CA VAL A 392 -12.87 2.10 15.92
C VAL A 392 -13.21 0.81 16.68
N ALA A 393 -12.60 0.63 17.85
CA ALA A 393 -12.85 -0.50 18.74
C ALA A 393 -12.78 -0.09 20.22
N ASP A 394 -13.32 -0.95 21.10
CA ASP A 394 -13.22 -0.80 22.56
C ASP A 394 -12.00 -1.51 23.16
N HIS A 395 -11.31 -2.31 22.34
CA HIS A 395 -10.10 -3.04 22.73
C HIS A 395 -9.03 -2.95 21.63
N VAL A 396 -7.76 -2.98 22.03
CA VAL A 396 -6.61 -2.90 21.11
C VAL A 396 -6.62 -3.96 20.01
N PHE A 397 -7.15 -5.13 20.28
CA PHE A 397 -7.31 -6.23 19.31
C PHE A 397 -8.68 -6.25 18.61
N GLY A 398 -9.49 -5.21 18.78
CA GLY A 398 -10.83 -5.14 18.20
C GLY A 398 -11.92 -5.93 18.98
N PRO A 399 -13.04 -6.24 18.31
CA PRO A 399 -13.29 -6.05 16.88
C PRO A 399 -13.38 -4.58 16.48
N TYR A 400 -12.74 -4.23 15.37
CA TYR A 400 -12.78 -2.88 14.80
C TYR A 400 -13.98 -2.73 13.86
N THR A 401 -14.68 -1.60 13.98
CA THR A 401 -15.77 -1.20 13.08
C THR A 401 -15.30 -0.05 12.20
N LYS A 402 -15.28 -0.26 10.89
CA LYS A 402 -14.90 0.77 9.91
C LYS A 402 -15.96 1.86 9.79
N GLN A 403 -15.54 3.09 9.49
CA GLN A 403 -16.47 4.20 9.22
C GLN A 403 -17.14 4.13 7.84
N GLY A 404 -16.70 3.22 6.97
CA GLY A 404 -17.26 2.96 5.65
C GLY A 404 -16.58 3.75 4.55
N GLU A 405 -16.76 5.06 4.50
CA GLU A 405 -16.11 5.93 3.52
C GLU A 405 -14.70 6.33 3.96
N PRO A 406 -13.78 6.60 3.01
CA PRO A 406 -12.46 7.11 3.37
C PRO A 406 -12.54 8.50 4.00
N LEU A 407 -11.73 8.73 5.04
CA LEU A 407 -11.54 10.03 5.66
C LEU A 407 -10.81 10.99 4.72
N LEU A 408 -9.80 10.49 4.01
CA LEU A 408 -9.07 11.23 3.00
C LEU A 408 -9.11 10.49 1.67
N LYS A 409 -9.28 11.24 0.59
CA LYS A 409 -9.21 10.77 -0.80
C LYS A 409 -8.55 11.82 -1.70
N SER A 410 -8.14 11.43 -2.87
CA SER A 410 -7.54 12.34 -3.85
C SER A 410 -8.40 13.57 -4.10
N THR A 411 -7.73 14.71 -4.29
CA THR A 411 -8.33 16.01 -4.57
C THR A 411 -7.71 16.61 -5.84
N GLN A 412 -8.21 17.77 -6.29
CA GLN A 412 -7.64 18.46 -7.45
C GLN A 412 -6.17 18.85 -7.27
N SER A 413 -5.75 19.14 -6.02
CA SER A 413 -4.37 19.58 -5.73
C SER A 413 -3.46 18.47 -5.20
N TRP A 414 -4.00 17.37 -4.68
CA TRP A 414 -3.23 16.29 -4.06
C TRP A 414 -3.77 14.92 -4.44
N THR A 415 -2.88 14.05 -4.88
CA THR A 415 -3.25 12.70 -5.35
C THR A 415 -2.75 11.63 -4.38
N ALA A 416 -3.55 10.59 -4.17
CA ALA A 416 -3.21 9.43 -3.36
C ALA A 416 -2.74 9.79 -1.93
N PRO A 417 -3.57 10.46 -1.11
CA PRO A 417 -3.24 10.69 0.29
C PRO A 417 -3.21 9.36 1.03
N GLY A 418 -2.15 9.11 1.80
CA GLY A 418 -2.03 7.83 2.50
C GLY A 418 -1.04 7.81 3.64
N HIS A 419 -0.99 6.65 4.30
CA HIS A 419 -0.12 6.33 5.43
C HIS A 419 -0.20 7.36 6.56
N ALA A 420 -1.18 7.18 7.42
CA ALA A 420 -1.50 8.08 8.52
C ALA A 420 -0.48 8.00 9.67
N SER A 421 -0.15 9.15 10.24
CA SER A 421 0.45 9.27 11.56
C SER A 421 -0.32 10.33 12.35
N VAL A 422 -0.62 10.09 13.62
CA VAL A 422 -1.39 11.02 14.46
C VAL A 422 -0.55 11.45 15.65
N ALA A 423 -0.37 12.76 15.79
CA ALA A 423 0.33 13.35 16.93
C ALA A 423 -0.39 14.62 17.41
N PRO A 424 -0.21 15.07 18.65
CA PRO A 424 -0.72 16.36 19.11
C PRO A 424 -0.13 17.50 18.27
N GLY A 425 -0.97 18.43 17.81
CA GLY A 425 -0.54 19.68 17.20
C GLY A 425 0.08 20.65 18.21
N LEU A 426 0.40 21.87 17.77
CA LEU A 426 0.96 22.92 18.63
C LEU A 426 -0.03 23.37 19.73
N ASP A 427 -1.32 23.28 19.44
CA ASP A 427 -2.41 23.58 20.37
C ASP A 427 -2.79 22.39 21.28
N GLY A 428 -2.11 21.25 21.10
CA GLY A 428 -2.39 20.01 21.83
C GLY A 428 -3.53 19.17 21.24
N GLU A 429 -4.26 19.67 20.24
CA GLU A 429 -5.33 18.92 19.58
C GLU A 429 -4.76 17.85 18.63
N PRO A 430 -5.47 16.72 18.44
CA PRO A 430 -5.02 15.66 17.53
C PRO A 430 -4.87 16.16 16.09
N GLN A 431 -3.74 15.84 15.48
CA GLN A 431 -3.41 16.22 14.13
C GLN A 431 -2.96 15.00 13.33
N LEU A 432 -3.53 14.85 12.15
CA LEU A 432 -3.18 13.81 11.18
C LEU A 432 -2.04 14.33 10.31
N PHE A 433 -1.01 13.50 10.14
CA PHE A 433 0.07 13.68 9.18
C PHE A 433 -0.02 12.57 8.15
N PHE A 434 0.16 12.90 6.88
CA PHE A 434 0.02 11.96 5.79
C PHE A 434 0.83 12.40 4.58
N HIS A 435 1.15 11.47 3.70
CA HIS A 435 1.76 11.85 2.44
C HIS A 435 0.72 12.01 1.33
N ALA A 436 1.08 12.78 0.30
CA ALA A 436 0.34 12.80 -0.97
C ALA A 436 1.29 13.16 -2.13
N PHE A 437 0.90 12.80 -3.33
CA PHE A 437 1.63 13.17 -4.54
C PHE A 437 1.15 14.52 -5.10
N HIS A 438 2.06 15.25 -5.72
CA HIS A 438 1.68 16.36 -6.58
C HIS A 438 0.82 15.86 -7.76
N PRO A 439 -0.10 16.69 -8.26
CA PRO A 439 -0.94 16.33 -9.37
C PRO A 439 -0.16 15.85 -10.60
N GLY A 440 -0.55 14.70 -11.15
CA GLY A 440 0.09 14.11 -12.33
C GLY A 440 1.40 13.38 -12.05
N THR A 441 1.79 13.22 -10.77
CA THR A 441 2.91 12.39 -10.36
C THR A 441 2.40 11.19 -9.56
N GLY A 442 3.21 10.15 -9.42
CA GLY A 442 2.88 8.94 -8.67
C GLY A 442 3.89 7.83 -8.92
N GLY A 443 3.85 6.79 -8.10
CA GLY A 443 4.69 5.61 -8.20
C GLY A 443 5.91 5.61 -7.28
N TYR A 444 6.67 4.53 -7.34
CA TYR A 444 7.71 4.14 -6.36
C TYR A 444 8.78 5.22 -6.09
N ASN A 445 9.24 5.92 -7.12
CA ASN A 445 10.30 6.93 -7.00
C ASN A 445 9.79 8.36 -7.10
N ALA A 446 8.47 8.56 -7.15
CA ALA A 446 7.91 9.91 -7.20
C ALA A 446 8.01 10.58 -5.82
N PHE A 447 8.24 11.88 -5.82
CA PHE A 447 8.27 12.67 -4.60
C PHE A 447 6.91 12.66 -3.91
N ARG A 448 6.88 12.33 -2.64
CA ARG A 448 5.70 12.42 -1.78
C ARG A 448 5.85 13.59 -0.81
N ALA A 449 4.90 14.53 -0.87
CA ALA A 449 4.84 15.66 0.03
C ALA A 449 4.30 15.22 1.40
N LEU A 450 4.70 15.93 2.48
CA LEU A 450 4.08 15.81 3.79
C LEU A 450 2.98 16.85 3.93
N LEU A 451 1.80 16.39 4.31
CA LEU A 451 0.65 17.23 4.62
C LEU A 451 0.13 16.93 6.03
N THR A 452 -0.70 17.84 6.51
CA THR A 452 -1.38 17.69 7.80
C THR A 452 -2.80 18.19 7.75
N ALA A 453 -3.65 17.67 8.64
CA ALA A 453 -5.01 18.15 8.88
C ALA A 453 -5.40 17.92 10.35
N LYS A 454 -6.17 18.83 10.94
CA LYS A 454 -6.70 18.64 12.30
C LYS A 454 -7.77 17.58 12.32
N LEU A 455 -7.82 16.82 13.41
CA LEU A 455 -8.81 15.78 13.65
C LEU A 455 -9.75 16.18 14.78
N LYS A 456 -11.01 15.81 14.62
CA LYS A 456 -12.02 15.89 15.67
C LYS A 456 -12.59 14.50 15.92
N PHE A 457 -12.34 13.98 17.12
CA PHE A 457 -12.90 12.72 17.57
C PHE A 457 -14.24 12.93 18.24
N THR A 458 -15.17 12.05 17.94
CA THR A 458 -16.45 11.90 18.64
C THR A 458 -16.55 10.46 19.14
N LYS A 459 -17.63 10.12 19.85
CA LYS A 459 -17.77 8.75 20.37
C LYS A 459 -17.60 7.66 19.31
N ASP A 460 -18.11 7.88 18.09
CA ASP A 460 -18.19 6.83 17.07
C ASP A 460 -17.57 7.24 15.72
N ARG A 461 -17.06 8.45 15.60
CA ARG A 461 -16.49 8.98 14.35
C ARG A 461 -15.30 9.89 14.61
N VAL A 462 -14.40 9.89 13.64
CA VAL A 462 -13.39 10.94 13.48
C VAL A 462 -13.65 11.69 12.16
N GLU A 463 -13.47 12.98 12.19
CA GLU A 463 -13.71 13.89 11.08
C GLU A 463 -12.52 14.87 10.99
N LEU A 464 -12.36 15.50 9.82
CA LEU A 464 -11.46 16.64 9.68
C LEU A 464 -12.10 17.86 10.36
N ALA A 465 -11.31 18.60 11.16
CA ALA A 465 -11.76 19.80 11.89
C ALA A 465 -11.65 21.06 11.04
#